data_832fcffcfb58a3aa21c5fffd2f5f21be
#
_entry.id   832fcffcfb58a3aa21c5fffd2f5f21be
#
_cell.length_a   1.000
_cell.length_b   1.000
_cell.length_c   1.000
_cell.angle_alpha   90.00
_cell.angle_beta   90.00
_cell.angle_gamma   90.00
#
_symmetry.space_group_name_H-M   'P 1'
#
loop_
_entity.id
_entity.type
_entity.pdbx_description
1 polymer ?
#
loop_
_entity_poly.entity_id
_entity_poly.type
_entity_poly.pdbx_seq_one_letter_code
_entity_poly.pdbx_strand_id
1 'polypeptide(L)'
;MSKFYIRDVEQTQDQIARLTKTELFDINIHCMRKSLFKYFPNTIKDMNGVDRNFSKEALANNTVHLSAPSEFDDPYDCNVYVAGNEFALQRVQYYASLCDVNIKQEWDYAEVSRNLAKHIFMHISSGGKVASLFELDKNNQLVHAHQEYFLLSLEKELLKADADGESYYKAINHVIDTEYNNMQKTANRFRVSCFAQSPYSMLMWSHYANNHQGFCIEYETPDYSKENENIYLNLFPVIYTNTRT
;
A
#
# COMPACT_ATOMS: atom_id res chain seq x y z
N MET A 1 9.94 4.27 -21.57
CA MET A 1 10.32 3.80 -20.23
C MET A 1 10.71 5.02 -19.42
N SER A 2 10.00 5.29 -18.36
CA SER A 2 10.34 6.40 -17.46
C SER A 2 11.63 6.02 -16.72
N LYS A 3 12.63 6.89 -16.79
CA LYS A 3 13.88 6.71 -16.09
C LYS A 3 13.77 7.38 -14.73
N PHE A 4 14.06 6.66 -13.68
CA PHE A 4 14.15 7.19 -12.34
C PHE A 4 15.61 7.46 -11.98
N TYR A 5 15.89 8.63 -11.48
CA TYR A 5 17.22 9.01 -11.03
C TYR A 5 17.16 9.34 -9.54
N ILE A 6 18.01 8.69 -8.78
CA ILE A 6 18.26 9.01 -7.37
C ILE A 6 19.71 9.50 -7.29
N ARG A 7 19.90 10.77 -6.89
CA ARG A 7 21.23 11.40 -6.83
C ARG A 7 22.03 11.21 -8.13
N ASP A 8 21.36 11.49 -9.28
CA ASP A 8 21.91 11.33 -10.63
C ASP A 8 22.25 9.89 -11.05
N VAL A 9 21.91 8.89 -10.26
CA VAL A 9 22.04 7.48 -10.60
C VAL A 9 20.71 6.92 -11.10
N GLU A 10 20.71 6.40 -12.33
CA GLU A 10 19.54 5.74 -12.90
C GLU A 10 19.18 4.50 -12.07
N GLN A 11 17.92 4.43 -11.61
CA GLN A 11 17.41 3.32 -10.81
C GLN A 11 16.48 2.45 -11.64
N THR A 12 16.54 1.15 -11.44
CA THR A 12 15.55 0.23 -11.99
C THR A 12 14.27 0.27 -11.16
N GLN A 13 13.13 -0.08 -11.78
CA GLN A 13 11.84 -0.19 -11.08
C GLN A 13 11.91 -1.14 -9.88
N ASP A 14 12.62 -2.28 -10.04
CA ASP A 14 12.80 -3.26 -8.96
C ASP A 14 13.62 -2.69 -7.78
N GLN A 15 14.59 -1.82 -8.04
CA GLN A 15 15.34 -1.16 -6.98
C GLN A 15 14.45 -0.21 -6.19
N ILE A 16 13.62 0.59 -6.88
CA ILE A 16 12.70 1.53 -6.23
C ILE A 16 11.62 0.79 -5.43
N ALA A 17 11.08 -0.31 -5.98
CA ALA A 17 10.05 -1.11 -5.31
C ALA A 17 10.53 -1.78 -4.01
N ARG A 18 11.85 -1.95 -3.87
CA ARG A 18 12.47 -2.54 -2.67
C ARG A 18 12.92 -1.53 -1.62
N LEU A 19 12.77 -0.24 -1.91
CA LEU A 19 13.17 0.80 -0.96
C LEU A 19 12.28 0.76 0.29
N THR A 20 12.94 0.84 1.42
CA THR A 20 12.26 1.03 2.70
C THR A 20 11.65 2.43 2.78
N LYS A 21 10.69 2.61 3.69
CA LYS A 21 10.08 3.93 3.94
C LYS A 21 11.12 5.00 4.31
N THR A 22 12.16 4.61 5.03
CA THR A 22 13.26 5.51 5.43
C THR A 22 14.11 5.92 4.22
N GLU A 23 14.44 4.98 3.34
CA GLU A 23 15.20 5.28 2.12
C GLU A 23 14.40 6.16 1.16
N LEU A 24 13.09 5.92 1.00
CA LEU A 24 12.20 6.81 0.23
C LEU A 24 12.13 8.21 0.81
N PHE A 25 12.10 8.33 2.12
CA PHE A 25 12.11 9.61 2.80
C PHE A 25 13.42 10.38 2.58
N ASP A 26 14.57 9.71 2.71
CA ASP A 26 15.88 10.29 2.43
C ASP A 26 16.01 10.76 0.98
N ILE A 27 15.46 9.97 0.05
CA ILE A 27 15.40 10.34 -1.38
C ILE A 27 14.55 11.60 -1.56
N ASN A 28 13.39 11.67 -0.96
CA ASN A 28 12.50 12.82 -1.06
C ASN A 28 13.17 14.10 -0.55
N ILE A 29 13.88 14.04 0.57
CA ILE A 29 14.62 15.19 1.10
C ILE A 29 15.64 15.71 0.10
N HIS A 30 16.37 14.83 -0.60
CA HIS A 30 17.48 15.21 -1.46
C HIS A 30 17.10 15.41 -2.93
N CYS A 31 16.02 14.81 -3.39
CA CYS A 31 15.64 14.73 -4.81
C CYS A 31 14.27 15.32 -5.13
N MET A 32 13.53 15.81 -4.13
CA MET A 32 12.24 16.44 -4.38
C MET A 32 12.40 17.68 -5.26
N ARG A 33 11.60 17.76 -6.30
CA ARG A 33 11.58 18.94 -7.16
C ARG A 33 10.98 20.11 -6.39
N LYS A 34 11.55 21.30 -6.61
CA LYS A 34 11.04 22.54 -5.99
C LYS A 34 9.64 22.92 -6.46
N SER A 35 9.22 22.41 -7.62
CA SER A 35 7.90 22.68 -8.18
C SER A 35 7.22 21.40 -8.62
N LEU A 36 5.96 21.26 -8.23
CA LEU A 36 5.03 20.24 -8.67
C LEU A 36 3.83 20.88 -9.35
N PHE A 37 3.29 20.25 -10.38
CA PHE A 37 2.26 20.81 -11.23
C PHE A 37 1.00 19.98 -11.17
N LYS A 38 -0.16 20.64 -11.06
CA LYS A 38 -1.46 19.98 -11.13
C LYS A 38 -2.33 20.66 -12.15
N TYR A 39 -2.90 19.84 -13.03
CA TYR A 39 -3.76 20.29 -14.12
C TYR A 39 -5.22 20.23 -13.68
N PHE A 40 -5.99 21.22 -14.10
CA PHE A 40 -7.38 21.36 -13.72
C PHE A 40 -8.24 21.79 -14.90
N PRO A 41 -9.46 21.26 -15.02
CA PRO A 41 -10.45 21.83 -15.93
C PRO A 41 -10.88 23.21 -15.44
N ASN A 42 -11.29 24.06 -16.36
CA ASN A 42 -11.75 25.43 -16.02
C ASN A 42 -13.10 25.41 -15.28
N THR A 43 -13.98 24.47 -15.65
CA THR A 43 -15.29 24.27 -15.01
C THR A 43 -15.61 22.77 -14.93
N ILE A 44 -16.29 22.37 -13.87
CA ILE A 44 -16.84 21.02 -13.70
C ILE A 44 -18.33 21.18 -13.40
N LYS A 45 -19.18 20.39 -14.04
CA LYS A 45 -20.59 20.31 -13.70
C LYS A 45 -20.77 19.48 -12.44
N ASP A 46 -21.47 20.03 -11.45
CA ASP A 46 -21.85 19.24 -10.28
C ASP A 46 -22.99 18.23 -10.62
N MET A 47 -23.39 17.43 -9.65
CA MET A 47 -24.45 16.42 -9.82
C MET A 47 -25.81 17.04 -10.25
N ASN A 48 -26.00 18.33 -10.09
CA ASN A 48 -27.19 19.06 -10.48
C ASN A 48 -27.03 19.76 -11.85
N GLY A 49 -25.90 19.56 -12.53
CA GLY A 49 -25.57 20.19 -13.80
C GLY A 49 -25.17 21.67 -13.70
N VAL A 50 -24.92 22.16 -12.49
CA VAL A 50 -24.47 23.53 -12.25
C VAL A 50 -22.95 23.60 -12.44
N ASP A 51 -22.50 24.56 -13.22
CA ASP A 51 -21.08 24.82 -13.44
C ASP A 51 -20.42 25.28 -12.12
N ARG A 52 -19.51 24.49 -11.61
CA ARG A 52 -18.69 24.80 -10.43
C ARG A 52 -17.23 24.84 -10.79
N ASN A 53 -16.52 25.70 -10.12
CA ASN A 53 -15.08 25.84 -10.29
C ASN A 53 -14.35 25.54 -8.99
N PHE A 54 -14.44 24.27 -8.53
CA PHE A 54 -13.76 23.82 -7.33
C PHE A 54 -12.25 24.09 -7.34
N SER A 55 -11.65 24.09 -8.54
CA SER A 55 -10.23 24.32 -8.68
C SER A 55 -9.85 25.78 -8.42
N LYS A 56 -10.70 26.73 -8.84
CA LYS A 56 -10.50 28.16 -8.52
C LYS A 56 -10.79 28.45 -7.05
N GLU A 57 -11.77 27.79 -6.46
CA GLU A 57 -12.05 27.87 -5.03
C GLU A 57 -10.86 27.33 -4.22
N ALA A 58 -10.29 26.20 -4.63
CA ALA A 58 -9.10 25.62 -4.00
C ALA A 58 -7.89 26.58 -4.08
N LEU A 59 -7.68 27.21 -5.26
CA LEU A 59 -6.63 28.20 -5.44
C LEU A 59 -6.87 29.45 -4.57
N ALA A 60 -8.09 29.96 -4.51
CA ALA A 60 -8.45 31.12 -3.71
C ALA A 60 -8.28 30.87 -2.20
N ASN A 61 -8.51 29.63 -1.75
CA ASN A 61 -8.42 29.22 -0.37
C ASN A 61 -7.05 28.60 -0.02
N ASN A 62 -6.11 28.56 -0.96
CA ASN A 62 -4.80 27.93 -0.82
C ASN A 62 -4.89 26.47 -0.32
N THR A 63 -5.77 25.69 -0.94
CA THR A 63 -6.03 24.30 -0.58
C THR A 63 -5.77 23.37 -1.77
N VAL A 64 -5.51 22.09 -1.48
CA VAL A 64 -5.42 21.02 -2.47
C VAL A 64 -6.49 19.98 -2.16
N HIS A 65 -7.29 19.63 -3.17
CA HIS A 65 -8.25 18.55 -3.03
C HIS A 65 -7.54 17.20 -3.10
N LEU A 66 -7.83 16.34 -2.14
CA LEU A 66 -7.37 14.96 -2.08
C LEU A 66 -8.56 14.04 -2.32
N SER A 67 -8.54 13.29 -3.41
CA SER A 67 -9.60 12.35 -3.79
C SER A 67 -9.44 10.99 -3.12
N ALA A 68 -10.54 10.28 -2.93
CA ALA A 68 -10.47 8.85 -2.63
C ALA A 68 -9.98 8.09 -3.88
N PRO A 69 -9.22 6.99 -3.74
CA PRO A 69 -8.81 6.17 -4.87
C PRO A 69 -9.96 5.73 -5.79
N SER A 70 -11.15 5.50 -5.22
CA SER A 70 -12.36 5.14 -5.97
C SER A 70 -12.97 6.27 -6.80
N GLU A 71 -12.49 7.50 -6.65
CA GLU A 71 -12.95 8.67 -7.40
C GLU A 71 -12.08 8.96 -8.63
N PHE A 72 -11.03 8.19 -8.87
CA PHE A 72 -10.20 8.34 -10.05
C PHE A 72 -10.88 7.70 -11.27
N ASP A 73 -10.89 8.42 -12.38
CA ASP A 73 -11.50 7.97 -13.65
C ASP A 73 -10.72 6.79 -14.27
N ASP A 74 -9.42 6.71 -14.02
CA ASP A 74 -8.60 5.57 -14.45
C ASP A 74 -8.72 4.45 -13.41
N PRO A 75 -9.32 3.30 -13.76
CA PRO A 75 -9.44 2.15 -12.84
C PRO A 75 -8.09 1.57 -12.42
N TYR A 76 -7.00 1.97 -13.08
CA TYR A 76 -5.63 1.59 -12.75
C TYR A 76 -4.88 2.63 -11.93
N ASP A 77 -5.39 3.85 -11.87
CA ASP A 77 -4.80 4.93 -11.08
C ASP A 77 -5.18 4.77 -9.61
N CYS A 78 -4.18 4.73 -8.75
CA CYS A 78 -4.35 4.52 -7.29
C CYS A 78 -5.16 3.27 -6.89
N ASN A 79 -5.44 2.38 -7.83
CA ASN A 79 -6.04 1.10 -7.49
C ASN A 79 -4.95 0.23 -6.83
N VAL A 80 -4.94 0.21 -5.50
CA VAL A 80 -4.16 -0.75 -4.72
C VAL A 80 -4.82 -2.11 -4.93
N TYR A 81 -4.66 -2.64 -6.15
CA TYR A 81 -5.06 -4.00 -6.46
C TYR A 81 -4.01 -4.94 -5.89
N VAL A 82 -4.27 -5.42 -4.71
CA VAL A 82 -3.60 -6.63 -4.24
C VAL A 82 -4.49 -7.78 -4.69
N ALA A 83 -4.01 -8.61 -5.59
CA ALA A 83 -4.71 -9.84 -5.93
C ALA A 83 -4.90 -10.63 -4.63
N GLY A 84 -6.16 -10.86 -4.23
CA GLY A 84 -6.45 -11.50 -2.95
C GLY A 84 -5.73 -12.83 -2.78
N ASN A 85 -5.58 -13.59 -3.88
CA ASN A 85 -4.86 -14.85 -3.89
C ASN A 85 -3.34 -14.68 -3.68
N GLU A 86 -2.74 -13.66 -4.28
CA GLU A 86 -1.31 -13.38 -4.13
C GLU A 86 -1.01 -12.86 -2.71
N PHE A 87 -1.85 -11.96 -2.21
CA PHE A 87 -1.76 -11.50 -0.82
C PHE A 87 -1.85 -12.69 0.15
N ALA A 88 -2.88 -13.52 0.00
CA ALA A 88 -3.09 -14.66 0.87
C ALA A 88 -1.89 -15.63 0.84
N LEU A 89 -1.37 -15.93 -0.35
CA LEU A 89 -0.21 -16.79 -0.51
C LEU A 89 1.03 -16.19 0.14
N GLN A 90 1.35 -14.94 -0.12
CA GLN A 90 2.50 -14.26 0.47
C GLN A 90 2.40 -14.21 2.00
N ARG A 91 1.21 -13.91 2.53
CA ARG A 91 1.00 -13.84 3.98
C ARG A 91 1.15 -15.19 4.66
N VAL A 92 0.53 -16.24 4.12
CA VAL A 92 0.65 -17.58 4.71
C VAL A 92 2.07 -18.15 4.59
N GLN A 93 2.77 -17.87 3.48
CA GLN A 93 4.19 -18.23 3.33
C GLN A 93 5.06 -17.52 4.36
N TYR A 94 4.83 -16.23 4.58
CA TYR A 94 5.52 -15.46 5.61
C TYR A 94 5.32 -16.08 7.00
N TYR A 95 4.07 -16.36 7.39
CA TYR A 95 3.79 -16.97 8.69
C TYR A 95 4.34 -18.40 8.81
N ALA A 96 4.28 -19.18 7.74
CA ALA A 96 4.87 -20.51 7.72
C ALA A 96 6.39 -20.47 7.89
N SER A 97 7.07 -19.48 7.28
CA SER A 97 8.51 -19.31 7.44
C SER A 97 8.91 -18.95 8.88
N LEU A 98 8.07 -18.16 9.58
CA LEU A 98 8.30 -17.82 10.99
C LEU A 98 8.16 -19.05 11.92
N CYS A 99 7.40 -20.05 11.50
CA CYS A 99 7.20 -21.30 12.23
C CYS A 99 8.17 -22.41 11.80
N ASP A 100 9.22 -22.10 11.05
CA ASP A 100 10.15 -23.09 10.47
C ASP A 100 9.48 -24.19 9.63
N VAL A 101 8.32 -23.89 9.05
CA VAL A 101 7.66 -24.79 8.11
C VAL A 101 8.41 -24.74 6.78
N ASN A 102 8.95 -25.88 6.35
CA ASN A 102 9.66 -25.98 5.08
C ASN A 102 8.66 -25.86 3.92
N ILE A 103 8.67 -24.71 3.23
CA ILE A 103 7.78 -24.40 2.11
C ILE A 103 8.43 -24.85 0.80
N LYS A 104 7.69 -25.63 0.02
CA LYS A 104 8.11 -25.99 -1.32
C LYS A 104 7.64 -24.93 -2.32
N GLN A 105 8.47 -24.66 -3.32
CA GLN A 105 8.21 -23.60 -4.31
C GLN A 105 6.93 -23.83 -5.13
N GLU A 106 6.56 -25.09 -5.36
CA GLU A 106 5.38 -25.50 -6.09
C GLU A 106 4.06 -25.44 -5.29
N TRP A 107 4.11 -25.19 -3.97
CA TRP A 107 2.92 -25.20 -3.15
C TRP A 107 2.07 -23.95 -3.36
N ASP A 108 0.77 -24.20 -3.57
CA ASP A 108 -0.23 -23.16 -3.61
C ASP A 108 -0.63 -22.69 -2.18
N TYR A 109 -1.53 -21.70 -2.13
CA TYR A 109 -2.04 -21.17 -0.87
C TYR A 109 -2.64 -22.26 0.04
N ALA A 110 -3.43 -23.18 -0.53
CA ALA A 110 -4.12 -24.20 0.27
C ALA A 110 -3.14 -25.20 0.86
N GLU A 111 -2.10 -25.57 0.10
CA GLU A 111 -1.06 -26.48 0.56
C GLU A 111 -0.20 -25.87 1.67
N VAL A 112 0.23 -24.61 1.50
CA VAL A 112 0.99 -23.90 2.54
C VAL A 112 0.14 -23.74 3.80
N SER A 113 -1.12 -23.32 3.68
CA SER A 113 -2.04 -23.15 4.81
C SER A 113 -2.29 -24.45 5.58
N ARG A 114 -2.48 -25.58 4.87
CA ARG A 114 -2.68 -26.89 5.52
C ARG A 114 -1.44 -27.36 6.25
N ASN A 115 -0.24 -27.15 5.67
CA ASN A 115 1.01 -27.52 6.33
C ASN A 115 1.27 -26.66 7.57
N LEU A 116 0.98 -25.36 7.48
CA LEU A 116 1.04 -24.46 8.64
C LEU A 116 0.04 -24.89 9.73
N ALA A 117 -1.21 -25.17 9.36
CA ALA A 117 -2.24 -25.64 10.27
C ALA A 117 -1.83 -26.94 10.97
N LYS A 118 -1.30 -27.91 10.21
CA LYS A 118 -0.80 -29.16 10.75
C LYS A 118 0.36 -28.95 11.74
N HIS A 119 1.27 -28.06 11.41
CA HIS A 119 2.40 -27.74 12.28
C HIS A 119 1.92 -27.11 13.60
N ILE A 120 1.03 -26.14 13.54
CA ILE A 120 0.43 -25.51 14.72
C ILE A 120 -0.36 -26.53 15.55
N PHE A 121 -1.16 -27.37 14.90
CA PHE A 121 -1.93 -28.42 15.58
C PHE A 121 -1.01 -29.38 16.34
N MET A 122 0.04 -29.88 15.74
CA MET A 122 1.00 -30.78 16.38
C MET A 122 1.68 -30.12 17.57
N HIS A 123 2.07 -28.84 17.42
CA HIS A 123 2.71 -28.08 18.50
C HIS A 123 1.77 -27.91 19.71
N ILE A 124 0.53 -27.48 19.47
CA ILE A 124 -0.46 -27.30 20.55
C ILE A 124 -0.82 -28.65 21.21
N SER A 125 -0.97 -29.71 20.42
CA SER A 125 -1.27 -31.06 20.94
C SER A 125 -0.16 -31.62 21.81
N SER A 126 1.07 -31.15 21.62
CA SER A 126 2.21 -31.51 22.49
C SER A 126 2.35 -30.61 23.74
N GLY A 127 1.38 -29.69 23.96
CA GLY A 127 1.38 -28.77 25.10
C GLY A 127 2.09 -27.46 24.86
N GLY A 128 2.48 -27.17 23.61
CA GLY A 128 3.06 -25.89 23.21
C GLY A 128 2.03 -24.74 23.12
N LYS A 129 2.52 -23.52 23.22
CA LYS A 129 1.69 -22.30 23.01
C LYS A 129 1.91 -21.75 21.62
N VAL A 130 0.86 -21.15 21.03
CA VAL A 130 0.95 -20.52 19.69
C VAL A 130 2.08 -19.49 19.63
N ALA A 131 2.21 -18.64 20.63
CA ALA A 131 3.25 -17.63 20.69
C ALA A 131 4.69 -18.19 20.61
N SER A 132 4.94 -19.42 21.09
CA SER A 132 6.26 -20.03 21.04
C SER A 132 6.66 -20.56 19.67
N LEU A 133 5.76 -20.57 18.70
CA LEU A 133 6.05 -20.94 17.31
C LEU A 133 6.69 -19.80 16.51
N PHE A 134 6.63 -18.58 17.01
CA PHE A 134 7.08 -17.41 16.27
C PHE A 134 8.36 -16.86 16.89
N GLU A 135 9.21 -16.33 16.03
CA GLU A 135 10.44 -15.69 16.47
C GLU A 135 10.14 -14.46 17.32
N LEU A 136 10.73 -14.43 18.52
CA LEU A 136 10.67 -13.30 19.44
C LEU A 136 12.02 -12.58 19.46
N ASP A 137 11.98 -11.28 19.70
CA ASP A 137 13.19 -10.50 19.91
C ASP A 137 13.92 -10.90 21.23
N LYS A 138 15.08 -10.28 21.49
CA LYS A 138 15.89 -10.54 22.69
C LYS A 138 15.15 -10.29 24.01
N ASN A 139 14.06 -9.52 23.97
CA ASN A 139 13.20 -9.21 25.11
C ASN A 139 11.95 -10.10 25.16
N ASN A 140 11.91 -11.15 24.34
CA ASN A 140 10.76 -12.03 24.21
C ASN A 140 9.50 -11.33 23.66
N GLN A 141 9.70 -10.30 22.83
CA GLN A 141 8.64 -9.54 22.17
C GLN A 141 8.61 -9.88 20.68
N LEU A 142 7.43 -9.79 20.08
CA LEU A 142 7.28 -9.97 18.64
C LEU A 142 8.02 -8.86 17.89
N VAL A 143 8.81 -9.26 16.90
CA VAL A 143 9.65 -8.32 16.14
C VAL A 143 8.83 -7.29 15.35
N HIS A 144 7.57 -7.64 14.99
CA HIS A 144 6.69 -6.78 14.20
C HIS A 144 5.24 -6.77 14.71
N ALA A 145 4.61 -5.61 14.73
CA ALA A 145 3.21 -5.44 15.13
C ALA A 145 2.21 -6.30 14.32
N HIS A 146 2.54 -6.63 13.07
CA HIS A 146 1.72 -7.52 12.24
C HIS A 146 1.73 -8.96 12.74
N GLN A 147 2.84 -9.43 13.27
CA GLN A 147 2.95 -10.77 13.88
C GLN A 147 2.10 -10.85 15.15
N GLU A 148 2.16 -9.82 15.98
CA GLU A 148 1.34 -9.75 17.19
C GLU A 148 -0.15 -9.79 16.87
N TYR A 149 -0.61 -8.99 15.87
CA TYR A 149 -2.01 -9.01 15.43
C TYR A 149 -2.41 -10.39 14.90
N PHE A 150 -1.59 -11.02 14.07
CA PHE A 150 -1.85 -12.36 13.56
C PHE A 150 -1.96 -13.38 14.70
N LEU A 151 -1.02 -13.37 15.63
CA LEU A 151 -1.03 -14.29 16.78
C LEU A 151 -2.29 -14.13 17.62
N LEU A 152 -2.62 -12.90 18.01
CA LEU A 152 -3.82 -12.63 18.82
C LEU A 152 -5.10 -13.06 18.09
N SER A 153 -5.18 -12.81 16.78
CA SER A 153 -6.31 -13.22 15.96
C SER A 153 -6.38 -14.73 15.81
N LEU A 154 -5.24 -15.38 15.58
CA LEU A 154 -5.15 -16.83 15.45
C LEU A 154 -5.51 -17.54 16.77
N GLU A 155 -4.96 -17.10 17.89
CA GLU A 155 -5.32 -17.66 19.21
C GLU A 155 -6.82 -17.56 19.48
N LYS A 156 -7.42 -16.41 19.17
CA LYS A 156 -8.87 -16.20 19.33
C LYS A 156 -9.70 -17.15 18.47
N GLU A 157 -9.28 -17.41 17.24
CA GLU A 157 -9.99 -18.34 16.35
C GLU A 157 -9.73 -19.80 16.72
N LEU A 158 -8.51 -20.16 17.13
CA LEU A 158 -8.19 -21.50 17.61
C LEU A 158 -8.94 -21.88 18.88
N LEU A 159 -9.22 -20.92 19.77
CA LEU A 159 -10.04 -21.15 20.96
C LEU A 159 -11.50 -21.54 20.62
N LYS A 160 -11.97 -21.21 19.41
CA LYS A 160 -13.32 -21.54 18.93
C LYS A 160 -13.32 -22.81 18.06
N ALA A 161 -12.14 -23.24 17.59
CA ALA A 161 -12.01 -24.34 16.66
C ALA A 161 -12.02 -25.68 17.44
N ASP A 162 -12.57 -26.71 16.80
CA ASP A 162 -12.41 -28.07 17.26
C ASP A 162 -10.91 -28.44 17.19
N ALA A 163 -10.45 -29.31 18.08
CA ALA A 163 -9.04 -29.66 18.17
C ALA A 163 -8.64 -30.66 17.05
N ASP A 164 -8.76 -30.23 15.80
CA ASP A 164 -8.36 -31.00 14.61
C ASP A 164 -7.71 -30.11 13.55
N GLY A 165 -6.98 -30.74 12.63
CA GLY A 165 -6.20 -30.00 11.61
C GLY A 165 -7.06 -29.23 10.62
N GLU A 166 -8.29 -29.66 10.33
CA GLU A 166 -9.19 -28.99 9.39
C GLU A 166 -9.78 -27.72 10.03
N SER A 167 -10.15 -27.78 11.30
CA SER A 167 -10.60 -26.60 12.05
C SER A 167 -9.50 -25.55 12.17
N TYR A 168 -8.27 -25.97 12.37
CA TYR A 168 -7.11 -25.05 12.39
C TYR A 168 -6.82 -24.45 11.03
N TYR A 169 -6.96 -25.21 9.95
CA TYR A 169 -6.87 -24.68 8.59
C TYR A 169 -7.92 -23.59 8.33
N LYS A 170 -9.17 -23.82 8.74
CA LYS A 170 -10.25 -22.81 8.62
C LYS A 170 -9.96 -21.57 9.47
N ALA A 171 -9.41 -21.74 10.67
CA ALA A 171 -9.03 -20.61 11.53
C ALA A 171 -7.96 -19.73 10.88
N ILE A 172 -6.91 -20.34 10.29
CA ILE A 172 -5.86 -19.62 9.56
C ILE A 172 -6.46 -18.85 8.38
N ASN A 173 -7.28 -19.49 7.57
CA ASN A 173 -7.91 -18.84 6.42
C ASN A 173 -8.77 -17.66 6.86
N HIS A 174 -9.57 -17.81 7.91
CA HIS A 174 -10.39 -16.73 8.45
C HIS A 174 -9.53 -15.52 8.90
N VAL A 175 -8.38 -15.75 9.52
CA VAL A 175 -7.48 -14.69 9.94
C VAL A 175 -6.86 -13.98 8.72
N ILE A 176 -6.39 -14.72 7.73
CA ILE A 176 -5.84 -14.15 6.48
C ILE A 176 -6.89 -13.33 5.74
N ASP A 177 -8.12 -13.85 5.58
CA ASP A 177 -9.23 -13.13 4.96
C ASP A 177 -9.59 -11.84 5.73
N THR A 178 -9.52 -11.89 7.06
CA THR A 178 -9.77 -10.72 7.90
C THR A 178 -8.67 -9.67 7.72
N GLU A 179 -7.41 -10.07 7.65
CA GLU A 179 -6.29 -9.17 7.34
C GLU A 179 -6.48 -8.51 5.97
N TYR A 180 -6.81 -9.30 4.95
CA TYR A 180 -7.05 -8.79 3.60
C TYR A 180 -8.18 -7.76 3.58
N ASN A 181 -9.32 -8.09 4.19
CA ASN A 181 -10.47 -7.18 4.26
C ASN A 181 -10.14 -5.88 5.03
N ASN A 182 -9.36 -5.97 6.10
CA ASN A 182 -8.93 -4.79 6.85
C ASN A 182 -7.94 -3.93 6.04
N MET A 183 -7.05 -4.54 5.27
CA MET A 183 -6.16 -3.84 4.37
C MET A 183 -6.96 -3.09 3.28
N GLN A 184 -7.96 -3.73 2.65
CA GLN A 184 -8.83 -3.10 1.66
C GLN A 184 -9.62 -1.92 2.25
N LYS A 185 -10.19 -2.08 3.45
CA LYS A 185 -10.87 -0.98 4.16
C LYS A 185 -9.93 0.19 4.46
N THR A 186 -8.68 -0.11 4.79
CA THR A 186 -7.67 0.91 5.07
C THR A 186 -7.25 1.62 3.80
N ALA A 187 -7.05 0.90 2.69
CA ALA A 187 -6.76 1.49 1.38
C ALA A 187 -7.84 2.52 0.98
N ASN A 188 -9.11 2.22 1.22
CA ASN A 188 -10.22 3.14 0.94
C ASN A 188 -10.27 4.40 1.84
N ARG A 189 -9.48 4.47 2.91
CA ARG A 189 -9.36 5.66 3.77
C ARG A 189 -8.29 6.63 3.29
N PHE A 190 -7.38 6.20 2.44
CA PHE A 190 -6.39 7.09 1.88
C PHE A 190 -7.05 8.16 1.01
N ARG A 191 -6.42 9.33 0.99
CA ARG A 191 -6.78 10.42 0.10
C ARG A 191 -5.52 10.79 -0.67
N VAL A 192 -5.65 10.90 -1.98
CA VAL A 192 -4.52 11.03 -2.90
C VAL A 192 -4.70 12.26 -3.79
N SER A 193 -3.61 12.92 -4.09
CA SER A 193 -3.54 13.94 -5.13
C SER A 193 -2.33 13.67 -6.01
N CYS A 194 -2.56 13.56 -7.31
CA CYS A 194 -1.50 13.34 -8.28
C CYS A 194 -0.94 14.66 -8.79
N PHE A 195 0.38 14.73 -8.92
CA PHE A 195 1.10 15.87 -9.45
C PHE A 195 2.00 15.46 -10.62
N ALA A 196 2.18 16.34 -11.55
CA ALA A 196 3.15 16.20 -12.62
C ALA A 196 4.45 16.95 -12.29
N GLN A 197 5.54 16.53 -12.90
CA GLN A 197 6.85 17.19 -12.75
C GLN A 197 7.09 18.32 -13.76
N SER A 198 6.16 18.55 -14.68
CA SER A 198 6.28 19.53 -15.75
C SER A 198 4.92 20.10 -16.14
N PRO A 199 4.83 21.41 -16.41
CA PRO A 199 3.60 22.04 -16.92
C PRO A 199 3.45 21.86 -18.44
N TYR A 200 4.39 21.20 -19.14
CA TYR A 200 4.43 21.14 -20.60
C TYR A 200 3.96 19.80 -21.19
N SER A 201 3.37 18.93 -20.39
CA SER A 201 2.88 17.64 -20.87
C SER A 201 1.58 17.80 -21.65
N MET A 202 1.62 17.66 -22.98
CA MET A 202 0.45 17.71 -23.84
C MET A 202 -0.62 16.68 -23.46
N LEU A 203 -0.20 15.50 -23.01
CA LEU A 203 -1.09 14.44 -22.54
C LEU A 203 -1.85 14.88 -21.29
N MET A 204 -1.17 15.48 -20.33
CA MET A 204 -1.80 16.01 -19.11
C MET A 204 -2.77 17.14 -19.42
N TRP A 205 -2.44 18.02 -20.35
CA TRP A 205 -3.34 19.09 -20.81
C TRP A 205 -4.59 18.52 -21.48
N SER A 206 -4.45 17.46 -22.27
CA SER A 206 -5.59 16.81 -22.91
C SER A 206 -6.52 16.15 -21.91
N HIS A 207 -5.99 15.34 -21.00
CA HIS A 207 -6.77 14.52 -20.09
C HIS A 207 -7.31 15.28 -18.88
N TYR A 208 -6.49 16.13 -18.26
CA TYR A 208 -6.83 16.74 -16.96
C TYR A 208 -7.21 18.23 -17.04
N ALA A 209 -6.96 18.87 -18.18
CA ALA A 209 -7.29 20.27 -18.40
C ALA A 209 -8.40 20.48 -19.45
N ASN A 210 -9.38 19.59 -19.49
CA ASN A 210 -10.54 19.66 -20.39
C ASN A 210 -10.14 19.95 -21.85
N ASN A 211 -9.32 19.08 -22.45
CA ASN A 211 -8.81 19.23 -23.80
C ASN A 211 -8.15 20.61 -24.04
N HIS A 212 -7.18 20.97 -23.22
CA HIS A 212 -6.42 22.23 -23.29
C HIS A 212 -7.22 23.50 -22.96
N GLN A 213 -8.42 23.37 -22.37
CA GLN A 213 -9.27 24.53 -22.00
C GLN A 213 -9.21 24.85 -20.49
N GLY A 214 -8.36 24.15 -19.76
CA GLY A 214 -8.18 24.33 -18.34
C GLY A 214 -6.96 25.19 -17.98
N PHE A 215 -6.44 24.97 -16.81
CA PHE A 215 -5.26 25.64 -16.27
C PHE A 215 -4.38 24.69 -15.49
N CYS A 216 -3.13 25.09 -15.26
CA CYS A 216 -2.17 24.36 -14.46
C CYS A 216 -1.71 25.24 -13.30
N ILE A 217 -1.71 24.66 -12.09
CA ILE A 217 -1.19 25.32 -10.89
C ILE A 217 0.17 24.74 -10.58
N GLU A 218 1.13 25.62 -10.34
CA GLU A 218 2.43 25.29 -9.78
C GLU A 218 2.35 25.36 -8.26
N TYR A 219 2.76 24.28 -7.60
CA TYR A 219 2.90 24.19 -6.16
C TYR A 219 4.38 24.18 -5.82
N GLU A 220 4.83 25.17 -5.11
CA GLU A 220 6.18 25.22 -4.59
C GLU A 220 6.29 24.25 -3.41
N THR A 221 7.27 23.34 -3.47
CA THR A 221 7.59 22.48 -2.34
C THR A 221 8.54 23.21 -1.41
N PRO A 222 8.20 23.35 -0.11
CA PRO A 222 9.07 24.03 0.85
C PRO A 222 10.39 23.26 0.99
N ASP A 223 11.46 23.95 1.39
CA ASP A 223 12.68 23.27 1.79
C ASP A 223 12.40 22.40 3.03
N TYR A 224 13.09 21.25 3.13
CA TYR A 224 12.86 20.33 4.25
C TYR A 224 13.09 21.02 5.60
N SER A 225 12.11 20.87 6.47
CA SER A 225 12.20 21.22 7.89
C SER A 225 11.37 20.22 8.70
N LYS A 226 11.58 20.18 10.01
CA LYS A 226 10.81 19.30 10.87
C LYS A 226 9.30 19.62 10.89
N GLU A 227 8.95 20.87 10.61
CA GLU A 227 7.55 21.33 10.54
C GLU A 227 6.81 20.82 9.29
N ASN A 228 7.54 20.60 8.19
CA ASN A 228 6.97 20.11 6.93
C ASN A 228 7.35 18.64 6.60
N GLU A 229 7.91 17.91 7.54
CA GLU A 229 8.32 16.52 7.40
C GLU A 229 7.22 15.62 6.82
N ASN A 230 5.96 15.89 7.19
CA ASN A 230 4.82 15.12 6.68
C ASN A 230 4.65 15.19 5.15
N ILE A 231 5.03 16.29 4.50
CA ILE A 231 4.99 16.41 3.03
C ILE A 231 5.96 15.39 2.42
N TYR A 232 7.18 15.33 2.96
CA TYR A 232 8.23 14.43 2.48
C TYR A 232 7.95 12.96 2.76
N LEU A 233 7.26 12.67 3.87
CA LEU A 233 6.84 11.30 4.23
C LEU A 233 5.70 10.76 3.36
N ASN A 234 4.91 11.65 2.73
CA ASN A 234 3.69 11.28 1.99
C ASN A 234 3.75 11.61 0.50
N LEU A 235 4.90 12.05 -0.02
CA LEU A 235 5.12 12.25 -1.45
C LEU A 235 5.87 11.05 -2.02
N PHE A 236 5.26 10.37 -3.00
CA PHE A 236 5.82 9.17 -3.62
C PHE A 236 5.88 9.32 -5.14
N PRO A 237 6.95 8.88 -5.80
CA PRO A 237 7.00 8.81 -7.25
C PRO A 237 6.03 7.73 -7.77
N VAL A 238 5.33 8.03 -8.87
CA VAL A 238 4.53 7.02 -9.56
C VAL A 238 5.46 6.16 -10.41
N ILE A 239 5.43 4.85 -10.19
CA ILE A 239 6.22 3.87 -10.92
C ILE A 239 5.32 3.20 -11.96
N TYR A 240 5.67 3.36 -13.24
CA TYR A 240 4.97 2.72 -14.34
C TYR A 240 5.64 1.38 -14.65
N THR A 241 4.92 0.29 -14.50
CA THR A 241 5.39 -1.07 -14.79
C THR A 241 4.45 -1.79 -15.75
N ASN A 242 4.99 -2.71 -16.55
CA ASN A 242 4.20 -3.58 -17.42
C ASN A 242 3.69 -4.83 -16.69
N THR A 243 4.18 -5.08 -15.49
CA THR A 243 3.76 -6.20 -14.64
C THR A 243 3.10 -5.62 -13.39
N ARG A 244 1.93 -6.14 -13.04
CA ARG A 244 1.34 -5.86 -11.72
C ARG A 244 2.15 -6.61 -10.67
N THR A 245 2.70 -5.87 -9.73
CA THR A 245 3.36 -6.39 -8.52
C THR A 245 2.37 -6.41 -7.38
#